data_b9084adf4be7d1fec6d40b6742658cae
#
_entry.id   b9084adf4be7d1fec6d40b6742658cae
#
_cell.length_a   1.000
_cell.length_b   1.000
_cell.length_c   1.000
_cell.angle_alpha   90.00
_cell.angle_beta   90.00
_cell.angle_gamma   90.00
#
_symmetry.space_group_name_H-M   'P 1'
#
loop_
_entity.id
_entity.type
_entity.pdbx_description
1 polymer ?
#
loop_
_entity_poly.entity_id
_entity_poly.type
_entity_poly.pdbx_seq_one_letter_code
_entity_poly.pdbx_strand_id
1 'polypeptide(L)'
;MVKSHNQELGRTTFGSHDHEIRTAVILAAGMGVRLKERGKLTPKGCMCLGEKSIVEESVLRLLGVGIERIVIVTGHLAEQFEHVKRRYHEKVQLIHNPHFADSGSMYSLYCARHCVDEAFLLLESDLVYERRALTRCLEHRSDNVVLLSGLSNSSDEVFVETRDGQLVEMSKNRECLGAEITGEFVGVCKISRPLFAEMIDAATERFGATRHMDYETDCLVAAARLTRVACPVVEDLIWCEIDDESHLARARSQIYPVVRETDVLAGLRFSGRTPASPQAVMGHRESIDTQLGRRSISAKFERDTCNPTQPGKSPGMNEGQREQQP
;
A
#
# COMPACT_ATOMS: atom_id res chain seq x y z
N MET A 1 29.06 -7.70 -66.02
CA MET A 1 29.39 -8.00 -64.60
C MET A 1 28.84 -6.91 -63.74
N VAL A 2 27.68 -7.15 -63.16
CA VAL A 2 27.00 -6.22 -62.22
C VAL A 2 27.11 -6.83 -60.84
N LYS A 3 27.81 -6.16 -59.95
CA LYS A 3 27.93 -6.56 -58.52
C LYS A 3 26.73 -6.03 -57.76
N SER A 4 25.87 -6.96 -57.29
CA SER A 4 24.81 -6.68 -56.37
C SER A 4 25.40 -6.45 -54.94
N HIS A 5 25.12 -5.26 -54.39
CA HIS A 5 25.34 -4.97 -52.96
C HIS A 5 24.09 -5.39 -52.18
N ASN A 6 24.21 -6.46 -51.42
CA ASN A 6 23.26 -6.80 -50.37
C ASN A 6 23.59 -5.92 -49.15
N GLN A 7 22.72 -4.96 -48.83
CA GLN A 7 22.71 -4.32 -47.54
C GLN A 7 21.98 -5.24 -46.55
N GLU A 8 22.72 -5.79 -45.60
CA GLU A 8 22.18 -6.43 -44.39
C GLU A 8 21.55 -5.34 -43.51
N LEU A 9 20.22 -5.35 -43.46
CA LEU A 9 19.47 -4.64 -42.44
C LEU A 9 19.74 -5.28 -41.06
N GLY A 10 20.53 -4.59 -40.25
CA GLY A 10 20.78 -4.95 -38.87
C GLY A 10 19.46 -5.02 -38.12
N ARG A 11 19.01 -6.24 -37.80
CA ARG A 11 17.98 -6.49 -36.76
C ARG A 11 18.55 -6.07 -35.42
N THR A 12 18.16 -4.88 -34.96
CA THR A 12 18.29 -4.51 -33.56
C THR A 12 17.33 -5.39 -32.76
N THR A 13 17.84 -6.47 -32.22
CA THR A 13 17.16 -7.24 -31.19
C THR A 13 17.10 -6.33 -29.96
N PHE A 14 15.96 -5.69 -29.72
CA PHE A 14 15.61 -5.20 -28.41
C PHE A 14 15.52 -6.42 -27.50
N GLY A 15 16.55 -6.59 -26.67
CA GLY A 15 16.56 -7.61 -25.63
C GLY A 15 15.41 -7.32 -24.67
N SER A 16 14.38 -8.15 -24.70
CA SER A 16 13.41 -8.25 -23.63
C SER A 16 14.16 -8.84 -22.42
N HIS A 17 14.64 -7.97 -21.54
CA HIS A 17 15.00 -8.37 -20.19
C HIS A 17 13.70 -8.53 -19.39
N ASP A 18 12.99 -9.63 -19.63
CA ASP A 18 11.99 -10.15 -18.70
C ASP A 18 12.74 -10.64 -17.44
N HIS A 19 13.11 -9.70 -16.58
CA HIS A 19 13.58 -10.06 -15.24
C HIS A 19 12.36 -10.41 -14.40
N GLU A 20 12.06 -11.70 -14.38
CA GLU A 20 11.02 -12.27 -13.51
C GLU A 20 11.33 -11.88 -12.05
N ILE A 21 10.42 -11.15 -11.40
CA ILE A 21 10.59 -10.74 -10.01
C ILE A 21 10.37 -11.94 -9.11
N ARG A 22 11.39 -12.33 -8.36
CA ARG A 22 11.38 -13.51 -7.49
C ARG A 22 11.45 -13.17 -6.01
N THR A 23 11.70 -11.92 -5.68
CA THR A 23 11.85 -11.46 -4.29
C THR A 23 10.72 -10.54 -3.88
N ALA A 24 10.26 -10.65 -2.63
CA ALA A 24 9.35 -9.68 -2.00
C ALA A 24 9.91 -9.25 -0.63
N VAL A 25 9.61 -7.99 -0.26
CA VAL A 25 9.88 -7.44 1.07
C VAL A 25 8.55 -7.05 1.68
N ILE A 26 8.29 -7.50 2.92
CA ILE A 26 7.12 -7.13 3.70
C ILE A 26 7.57 -6.31 4.91
N LEU A 27 7.06 -5.09 5.05
CA LEU A 27 7.35 -4.22 6.19
C LEU A 27 6.39 -4.52 7.34
N ALA A 28 6.91 -5.04 8.42
CA ALA A 28 6.13 -5.56 9.56
C ALA A 28 6.69 -5.10 10.92
N ALA A 29 7.37 -3.95 10.97
CA ALA A 29 8.06 -3.48 12.17
C ALA A 29 7.18 -2.58 13.06
N GLY A 30 6.04 -2.08 12.57
CA GLY A 30 5.19 -1.08 13.21
C GLY A 30 4.56 -1.54 14.52
N MET A 31 4.38 -0.60 15.46
CA MET A 31 3.82 -0.86 16.79
C MET A 31 2.29 -0.98 16.84
N GLY A 32 1.57 -0.61 15.80
CA GLY A 32 0.11 -0.70 15.76
C GLY A 32 -0.61 0.10 16.86
N VAL A 33 -0.09 1.26 17.25
CA VAL A 33 -0.57 2.05 18.40
C VAL A 33 -2.06 2.43 18.34
N ARG A 34 -2.61 2.60 17.13
CA ARG A 34 -4.04 2.91 16.91
C ARG A 34 -4.97 1.73 17.28
N LEU A 35 -4.44 0.51 17.32
CA LEU A 35 -5.16 -0.69 17.80
C LEU A 35 -5.14 -0.87 19.32
N LYS A 36 -4.61 0.12 20.06
CA LYS A 36 -4.64 0.19 21.52
C LYS A 36 -4.10 -1.10 22.17
N GLU A 37 -4.90 -1.73 23.07
CA GLU A 37 -4.48 -2.95 23.78
C GLU A 37 -4.19 -4.12 22.82
N ARG A 38 -4.90 -4.22 21.72
CA ARG A 38 -4.66 -5.28 20.72
C ARG A 38 -3.27 -5.13 20.07
N GLY A 39 -2.88 -3.91 19.69
CA GLY A 39 -1.58 -3.63 19.09
C GLY A 39 -0.42 -3.89 20.04
N LYS A 40 -0.63 -3.74 21.38
CA LYS A 40 0.37 -4.10 22.40
C LYS A 40 0.63 -5.60 22.50
N LEU A 41 -0.36 -6.42 22.16
CA LEU A 41 -0.31 -7.88 22.31
C LEU A 41 0.02 -8.61 21.02
N THR A 42 -0.29 -8.01 19.86
CA THR A 42 -0.17 -8.68 18.57
C THR A 42 0.18 -7.66 17.47
N PRO A 43 1.28 -7.86 16.72
CA PRO A 43 1.58 -7.05 15.55
C PRO A 43 0.44 -7.13 14.53
N LYS A 44 0.16 -6.06 13.78
CA LYS A 44 -0.91 -6.02 12.79
C LYS A 44 -0.86 -7.22 11.82
N GLY A 45 0.32 -7.51 11.25
CA GLY A 45 0.51 -8.63 10.33
C GLY A 45 0.30 -10.02 10.95
N CYS A 46 0.39 -10.14 12.28
CA CYS A 46 0.13 -11.40 13.00
C CYS A 46 -1.34 -11.58 13.39
N MET A 47 -2.20 -10.58 13.18
CA MET A 47 -3.64 -10.71 13.43
C MET A 47 -4.27 -11.71 12.46
N CYS A 48 -5.28 -12.46 12.93
CA CYS A 48 -6.01 -13.42 12.14
C CYS A 48 -7.41 -12.90 11.83
N LEU A 49 -7.79 -12.93 10.54
CA LEU A 49 -9.17 -12.73 10.08
C LEU A 49 -9.88 -14.07 9.88
N GLY A 50 -9.11 -15.11 9.56
CA GLY A 50 -9.51 -16.50 9.42
C GLY A 50 -8.56 -17.45 10.16
N GLU A 51 -8.15 -18.52 9.50
CA GLU A 51 -7.29 -19.58 10.09
C GLU A 51 -5.81 -19.17 10.17
N LYS A 52 -5.38 -18.20 9.33
CA LYS A 52 -4.00 -17.73 9.22
C LYS A 52 -3.89 -16.27 9.55
N SER A 53 -2.69 -15.85 9.92
CA SER A 53 -2.39 -14.44 10.07
C SER A 53 -2.36 -13.73 8.71
N ILE A 54 -2.59 -12.42 8.73
CA ILE A 54 -2.58 -11.57 7.52
C ILE A 54 -1.27 -11.75 6.76
N VAL A 55 -0.13 -11.71 7.46
CA VAL A 55 1.18 -11.90 6.83
C VAL A 55 1.37 -13.31 6.26
N GLU A 56 0.84 -14.36 6.90
CA GLU A 56 0.87 -15.72 6.33
C GLU A 56 0.05 -15.82 5.05
N GLU A 57 -1.10 -15.15 4.99
CA GLU A 57 -1.90 -15.09 3.76
C GLU A 57 -1.20 -14.34 2.66
N SER A 58 -0.50 -13.23 2.98
CA SER A 58 0.36 -12.51 2.02
C SER A 58 1.50 -13.40 1.51
N VAL A 59 2.17 -14.15 2.39
CA VAL A 59 3.19 -15.14 1.99
C VAL A 59 2.63 -16.15 0.99
N LEU A 60 1.44 -16.70 1.25
CA LEU A 60 0.82 -17.68 0.35
C LEU A 60 0.44 -17.05 -1.01
N ARG A 61 -0.06 -15.82 -1.04
CA ARG A 61 -0.36 -15.12 -2.29
C ARG A 61 0.90 -14.83 -3.09
N LEU A 62 1.98 -14.39 -2.43
CA LEU A 62 3.29 -14.14 -3.04
C LEU A 62 3.87 -15.42 -3.66
N LEU A 63 3.89 -16.53 -2.91
CA LEU A 63 4.33 -17.82 -3.43
C LEU A 63 3.45 -18.28 -4.60
N GLY A 64 2.13 -18.00 -4.53
CA GLY A 64 1.17 -18.34 -5.57
C GLY A 64 1.33 -17.53 -6.87
N VAL A 65 2.07 -16.42 -6.88
CA VAL A 65 2.42 -15.64 -8.07
C VAL A 65 3.87 -15.83 -8.52
N GLY A 66 4.60 -16.80 -7.95
CA GLY A 66 5.97 -17.14 -8.37
C GLY A 66 7.07 -16.48 -7.58
N ILE A 67 6.78 -15.74 -6.51
CA ILE A 67 7.83 -15.22 -5.61
C ILE A 67 8.51 -16.40 -4.91
N GLU A 68 9.83 -16.39 -4.90
CA GLU A 68 10.64 -17.48 -4.35
C GLU A 68 11.27 -17.12 -3.01
N ARG A 69 11.54 -15.85 -2.77
CA ARG A 69 12.19 -15.33 -1.56
C ARG A 69 11.38 -14.17 -0.96
N ILE A 70 11.07 -14.26 0.32
CA ILE A 70 10.31 -13.25 1.04
C ILE A 70 11.12 -12.79 2.26
N VAL A 71 11.42 -11.51 2.31
CA VAL A 71 12.06 -10.87 3.46
C VAL A 71 10.98 -10.15 4.26
N ILE A 72 10.78 -10.53 5.52
CA ILE A 72 9.85 -9.84 6.42
C ILE A 72 10.69 -9.00 7.39
N VAL A 73 10.51 -7.68 7.35
CA VAL A 73 11.20 -6.78 8.27
C VAL A 73 10.34 -6.60 9.52
N THR A 74 10.80 -7.13 10.64
CA THR A 74 10.10 -7.14 11.92
C THR A 74 10.66 -6.08 12.88
N GLY A 75 9.88 -5.75 13.92
CA GLY A 75 10.28 -4.82 14.97
C GLY A 75 9.52 -5.11 16.26
N HIS A 76 8.37 -4.47 16.47
CA HIS A 76 7.51 -4.71 17.60
C HIS A 76 7.05 -6.18 17.66
N LEU A 77 7.26 -6.85 18.80
CA LEU A 77 6.91 -8.26 19.04
C LEU A 77 7.42 -9.20 17.92
N ALA A 78 8.68 -8.99 17.50
CA ALA A 78 9.30 -9.71 16.38
C ALA A 78 9.24 -11.23 16.52
N GLU A 79 9.25 -11.75 17.75
CA GLU A 79 9.16 -13.18 18.08
C GLU A 79 7.86 -13.83 17.56
N GLN A 80 6.80 -13.04 17.41
CA GLN A 80 5.53 -13.55 16.87
C GLN A 80 5.58 -13.91 15.39
N PHE A 81 6.59 -13.44 14.65
CA PHE A 81 6.80 -13.82 13.25
C PHE A 81 7.59 -15.13 13.08
N GLU A 82 8.21 -15.65 14.14
CA GLU A 82 9.02 -16.88 14.07
C GLU A 82 8.22 -18.11 13.62
N HIS A 83 6.91 -18.16 13.86
CA HIS A 83 6.07 -19.25 13.37
C HIS A 83 5.97 -19.24 11.83
N VAL A 84 5.93 -18.05 11.20
CA VAL A 84 5.91 -17.90 9.74
C VAL A 84 7.23 -18.38 9.17
N LYS A 85 8.38 -17.92 9.74
CA LYS A 85 9.70 -18.36 9.34
C LYS A 85 9.85 -19.89 9.45
N ARG A 86 9.44 -20.51 10.56
CA ARG A 86 9.50 -21.95 10.72
C ARG A 86 8.67 -22.72 9.70
N ARG A 87 7.50 -22.19 9.33
CA ARG A 87 6.59 -22.84 8.37
C ARG A 87 7.09 -22.75 6.93
N TYR A 88 7.73 -21.64 6.57
CA TYR A 88 8.21 -21.33 5.21
C TYR A 88 9.73 -21.13 5.16
N HIS A 89 10.50 -21.83 6.00
CA HIS A 89 11.90 -21.54 6.36
C HIS A 89 12.83 -21.29 5.17
N GLU A 90 12.70 -22.00 4.06
CA GLU A 90 13.53 -21.80 2.86
C GLU A 90 13.08 -20.60 2.02
N LYS A 91 11.88 -20.12 2.24
CA LYS A 91 11.25 -19.02 1.47
C LYS A 91 11.19 -17.71 2.24
N VAL A 92 11.16 -17.77 3.57
CA VAL A 92 10.98 -16.60 4.44
C VAL A 92 12.21 -16.34 5.30
N GLN A 93 12.74 -15.13 5.17
CA GLN A 93 13.80 -14.57 6.01
C GLN A 93 13.22 -13.45 6.88
N LEU A 94 13.55 -13.44 8.18
CA LEU A 94 13.23 -12.32 9.07
C LEU A 94 14.45 -11.43 9.23
N ILE A 95 14.23 -10.13 9.12
CA ILE A 95 15.20 -9.07 9.42
C ILE A 95 14.61 -8.20 10.52
N HIS A 96 15.39 -7.93 11.56
CA HIS A 96 14.93 -7.09 12.67
C HIS A 96 15.34 -5.62 12.46
N ASN A 97 14.41 -4.70 12.59
CA ASN A 97 14.68 -3.28 12.73
C ASN A 97 14.87 -2.95 14.22
N PRO A 98 16.07 -2.70 14.71
CA PRO A 98 16.30 -2.42 16.13
C PRO A 98 15.80 -1.04 16.58
N HIS A 99 15.44 -0.17 15.62
CA HIS A 99 14.94 1.18 15.84
C HIS A 99 13.45 1.31 15.55
N PHE A 100 12.69 0.22 15.57
CA PHE A 100 11.27 0.22 15.20
C PHE A 100 10.43 1.24 16.01
N ALA A 101 10.83 1.55 17.23
CA ALA A 101 10.11 2.48 18.11
C ALA A 101 10.41 3.96 17.81
N ASP A 102 11.55 4.25 17.18
CA ASP A 102 12.05 5.60 16.88
C ASP A 102 12.40 5.80 15.40
N SER A 103 11.74 5.06 14.51
CA SER A 103 11.94 5.16 13.07
C SER A 103 10.64 4.98 12.29
N GLY A 104 10.61 5.51 11.05
CA GLY A 104 9.53 5.29 10.07
C GLY A 104 9.72 4.02 9.24
N SER A 105 8.81 3.83 8.28
CA SER A 105 8.78 2.66 7.39
C SER A 105 10.03 2.57 6.50
N MET A 106 10.61 3.71 6.10
CA MET A 106 11.85 3.73 5.30
C MET A 106 13.04 3.11 6.03
N TYR A 107 13.18 3.32 7.35
CA TYR A 107 14.27 2.69 8.08
C TYR A 107 14.11 1.17 8.16
N SER A 108 12.90 0.67 8.25
CA SER A 108 12.61 -0.77 8.14
C SER A 108 13.05 -1.31 6.78
N LEU A 109 12.72 -0.62 5.68
CA LEU A 109 13.17 -0.99 4.34
C LEU A 109 14.70 -0.93 4.21
N TYR A 110 15.33 0.08 4.81
CA TYR A 110 16.80 0.20 4.87
C TYR A 110 17.47 -0.99 5.57
N CYS A 111 16.86 -1.56 6.61
CA CYS A 111 17.38 -2.76 7.27
C CYS A 111 17.46 -3.96 6.32
N ALA A 112 16.58 -4.05 5.33
CA ALA A 112 16.56 -5.12 4.34
C ALA A 112 17.55 -4.92 3.17
N ARG A 113 18.24 -3.78 3.05
CA ARG A 113 19.02 -3.39 1.87
C ARG A 113 20.12 -4.39 1.43
N HIS A 114 20.67 -5.15 2.37
CA HIS A 114 21.70 -6.17 2.08
C HIS A 114 21.09 -7.54 1.75
N CYS A 115 19.77 -7.68 1.89
CA CYS A 115 19.06 -8.90 1.55
C CYS A 115 18.35 -8.80 0.20
N VAL A 116 18.45 -7.65 -0.50
CA VAL A 116 17.77 -7.41 -1.76
C VAL A 116 18.80 -6.91 -2.77
N ASP A 117 19.12 -7.74 -3.75
CA ASP A 117 20.12 -7.50 -4.80
C ASP A 117 19.53 -7.43 -6.22
N GLU A 118 18.23 -7.63 -6.35
CA GLU A 118 17.44 -7.61 -7.59
C GLU A 118 16.16 -6.75 -7.45
N ALA A 119 15.35 -6.67 -8.50
CA ALA A 119 14.03 -6.07 -8.42
C ALA A 119 13.11 -6.89 -7.51
N PHE A 120 12.20 -6.24 -6.78
CA PHE A 120 11.36 -6.90 -5.80
C PHE A 120 9.96 -6.26 -5.70
N LEU A 121 9.02 -7.02 -5.13
CA LEU A 121 7.76 -6.47 -4.64
C LEU A 121 7.95 -5.97 -3.22
N LEU A 122 7.47 -4.76 -2.94
CA LEU A 122 7.40 -4.18 -1.60
C LEU A 122 5.95 -4.14 -1.15
N LEU A 123 5.69 -4.65 0.06
CA LEU A 123 4.34 -4.69 0.66
C LEU A 123 4.37 -4.24 2.12
N GLU A 124 3.24 -3.73 2.58
CA GLU A 124 2.95 -3.54 3.99
C GLU A 124 2.33 -4.81 4.60
N SER A 125 2.50 -5.03 5.90
CA SER A 125 2.14 -6.30 6.55
C SER A 125 0.69 -6.40 6.99
N ASP A 126 -0.04 -5.30 7.00
CA ASP A 126 -1.41 -5.15 7.49
C ASP A 126 -2.45 -5.04 6.38
N LEU A 127 -2.05 -5.39 5.17
CA LEU A 127 -2.91 -5.39 3.99
C LEU A 127 -3.74 -6.68 3.89
N VAL A 128 -5.02 -6.50 3.69
CA VAL A 128 -5.96 -7.54 3.24
C VAL A 128 -6.31 -7.23 1.79
N TYR A 129 -5.90 -8.06 0.86
CA TYR A 129 -5.98 -7.77 -0.57
C TYR A 129 -6.19 -9.03 -1.41
N GLU A 130 -6.86 -8.90 -2.54
CA GLU A 130 -6.97 -9.97 -3.52
C GLU A 130 -5.68 -10.13 -4.34
N ARG A 131 -5.40 -11.35 -4.82
CA ARG A 131 -4.20 -11.69 -5.59
C ARG A 131 -3.96 -10.78 -6.81
N ARG A 132 -5.03 -10.19 -7.37
CA ARG A 132 -4.97 -9.28 -8.51
C ARG A 132 -4.05 -8.07 -8.25
N ALA A 133 -3.91 -7.63 -6.98
CA ALA A 133 -2.96 -6.58 -6.62
C ALA A 133 -1.52 -6.94 -7.00
N LEU A 134 -1.10 -8.18 -6.75
CA LEU A 134 0.25 -8.66 -7.09
C LEU A 134 0.43 -8.83 -8.60
N THR A 135 -0.54 -9.48 -9.27
CA THR A 135 -0.42 -9.76 -10.70
C THR A 135 -0.41 -8.48 -11.53
N ARG A 136 -1.17 -7.45 -11.13
CA ARG A 136 -1.14 -6.13 -11.81
C ARG A 136 0.21 -5.44 -11.70
N CYS A 137 0.90 -5.53 -10.56
CA CYS A 137 2.26 -5.04 -10.42
C CYS A 137 3.25 -5.82 -11.28
N LEU A 138 3.19 -7.16 -11.22
CA LEU A 138 4.14 -8.05 -11.91
C LEU A 138 4.01 -7.97 -13.44
N GLU A 139 2.78 -7.95 -13.95
CA GLU A 139 2.48 -7.92 -15.39
C GLU A 139 2.66 -6.53 -16.02
N HIS A 140 2.80 -5.48 -15.22
CA HIS A 140 2.99 -4.14 -15.75
C HIS A 140 4.37 -3.98 -16.41
N ARG A 141 4.42 -3.32 -17.59
CA ARG A 141 5.64 -3.19 -18.39
C ARG A 141 6.74 -2.35 -17.74
N SER A 142 6.38 -1.39 -16.87
CA SER A 142 7.36 -0.56 -16.16
C SER A 142 8.12 -1.40 -15.13
N ASP A 143 9.42 -1.12 -14.98
CA ASP A 143 10.25 -1.73 -13.95
C ASP A 143 9.88 -1.24 -12.55
N ASN A 144 9.23 -0.08 -12.46
CA ASN A 144 8.79 0.52 -11.21
C ASN A 144 7.29 0.80 -11.27
N VAL A 145 6.57 0.32 -10.26
CA VAL A 145 5.12 0.43 -10.18
C VAL A 145 4.69 0.73 -8.76
N VAL A 146 3.82 1.69 -8.60
CA VAL A 146 3.02 1.94 -7.41
C VAL A 146 1.58 1.60 -7.74
N LEU A 147 1.01 0.58 -7.10
CA LEU A 147 -0.36 0.17 -7.37
C LEU A 147 -1.35 1.12 -6.69
N LEU A 148 -2.31 1.60 -7.49
CA LEU A 148 -3.40 2.43 -7.00
C LEU A 148 -4.73 1.70 -7.10
N SER A 149 -5.65 2.08 -6.22
CA SER A 149 -7.09 1.80 -6.36
C SER A 149 -7.87 3.08 -6.59
N GLY A 150 -9.16 2.97 -6.89
CA GLY A 150 -10.10 4.08 -6.68
C GLY A 150 -10.15 4.49 -5.20
N LEU A 151 -10.68 5.67 -4.91
CA LEU A 151 -10.76 6.19 -3.54
C LEU A 151 -11.72 5.35 -2.69
N SER A 152 -11.23 4.83 -1.57
CA SER A 152 -12.00 3.97 -0.65
C SER A 152 -12.86 4.77 0.33
N ASN A 153 -12.55 6.06 0.55
CA ASN A 153 -13.13 6.92 1.60
C ASN A 153 -13.01 6.28 2.99
N SER A 154 -11.87 5.64 3.27
CA SER A 154 -11.56 5.00 4.55
C SER A 154 -11.17 6.00 5.64
N SER A 155 -10.88 7.25 5.25
CA SER A 155 -10.35 8.35 6.08
C SER A 155 -8.87 8.20 6.50
N ASP A 156 -8.14 7.30 5.87
CA ASP A 156 -6.69 7.07 6.11
C ASP A 156 -5.93 6.88 4.79
N GLU A 157 -6.48 7.39 3.71
CA GLU A 157 -5.94 7.25 2.37
C GLU A 157 -4.57 7.95 2.24
N VAL A 158 -3.65 7.30 1.55
CA VAL A 158 -2.50 7.95 0.94
C VAL A 158 -2.88 8.30 -0.48
N PHE A 159 -3.22 9.57 -0.71
CA PHE A 159 -3.61 10.08 -2.02
C PHE A 159 -2.39 10.20 -2.92
N VAL A 160 -2.59 9.91 -4.21
CA VAL A 160 -1.52 9.90 -5.20
C VAL A 160 -1.85 10.84 -6.35
N GLU A 161 -0.95 11.79 -6.60
CA GLU A 161 -0.94 12.63 -7.78
C GLU A 161 -0.03 12.04 -8.84
N THR A 162 -0.53 11.95 -10.08
CA THR A 162 0.28 11.50 -11.21
C THR A 162 0.25 12.51 -12.36
N ARG A 163 1.26 12.43 -13.23
CA ARG A 163 1.27 13.11 -14.51
C ARG A 163 1.64 12.09 -15.59
N ASP A 164 0.80 11.97 -16.61
CA ASP A 164 0.96 10.95 -17.67
C ASP A 164 1.14 9.52 -17.10
N GLY A 165 0.41 9.21 -16.01
CA GLY A 165 0.48 7.92 -15.32
C GLY A 165 1.78 7.66 -14.57
N GLN A 166 2.60 8.69 -14.33
CA GLN A 166 3.84 8.63 -13.54
C GLN A 166 3.64 9.34 -12.19
N LEU A 167 4.24 8.79 -11.14
CA LEU A 167 4.20 9.35 -9.81
C LEU A 167 4.78 10.78 -9.79
N VAL A 168 4.02 11.69 -9.20
CA VAL A 168 4.43 13.08 -8.94
C VAL A 168 4.56 13.31 -7.45
N GLU A 169 3.51 12.99 -6.69
CA GLU A 169 3.48 13.22 -5.24
C GLU A 169 2.53 12.23 -4.55
N MET A 170 2.78 11.97 -3.26
CA MET A 170 1.92 11.15 -2.39
C MET A 170 1.76 11.85 -1.04
N SER A 171 0.55 11.91 -0.52
CA SER A 171 0.28 12.54 0.78
C SER A 171 -0.99 11.99 1.44
N LYS A 172 -0.97 11.89 2.77
CA LYS A 172 -2.20 11.69 3.57
C LYS A 172 -3.03 12.97 3.66
N ASN A 173 -2.42 14.13 3.46
CA ASN A 173 -3.13 15.39 3.36
C ASN A 173 -3.38 15.77 1.91
N ARG A 174 -4.64 15.67 1.49
CA ARG A 174 -5.07 16.01 0.13
C ARG A 174 -4.72 17.44 -0.29
N GLU A 175 -4.69 18.38 0.66
CA GLU A 175 -4.37 19.80 0.39
C GLU A 175 -2.91 20.01 -0.02
N CYS A 176 -2.02 19.06 0.27
CA CYS A 176 -0.62 19.08 -0.14
C CYS A 176 -0.39 18.65 -1.58
N LEU A 177 -1.43 18.12 -2.26
CA LEU A 177 -1.38 17.62 -3.62
C LEU A 177 -1.96 18.63 -4.62
N GLY A 178 -1.67 18.43 -5.90
CA GLY A 178 -2.28 19.20 -6.99
C GLY A 178 -3.76 18.89 -7.17
N ALA A 179 -4.34 19.45 -8.24
CA ALA A 179 -5.79 19.33 -8.50
C ALA A 179 -6.24 17.93 -8.91
N GLU A 180 -5.33 17.11 -9.46
CA GLU A 180 -5.64 15.82 -10.07
C GLU A 180 -5.11 14.66 -9.20
N ILE A 181 -5.96 14.20 -8.27
CA ILE A 181 -5.69 12.97 -7.53
C ILE A 181 -6.12 11.79 -8.39
N THR A 182 -5.16 10.92 -8.69
CA THR A 182 -5.36 9.79 -9.59
C THR A 182 -5.98 8.59 -8.89
N GLY A 183 -5.70 8.41 -7.61
CA GLY A 183 -6.20 7.30 -6.82
C GLY A 183 -5.61 7.26 -5.43
N GLU A 184 -5.79 6.13 -4.77
CA GLU A 184 -5.30 5.81 -3.44
C GLU A 184 -4.22 4.75 -3.51
N PHE A 185 -3.14 4.91 -2.76
CA PHE A 185 -2.07 3.92 -2.69
C PHE A 185 -2.51 2.66 -1.96
N VAL A 186 -2.23 1.50 -2.55
CA VAL A 186 -2.67 0.18 -2.04
C VAL A 186 -1.67 -0.44 -1.05
N GLY A 187 -0.47 0.12 -0.92
CA GLY A 187 0.59 -0.52 -0.12
C GLY A 187 1.35 -1.63 -0.86
N VAL A 188 1.27 -1.69 -2.20
CA VAL A 188 1.97 -2.67 -3.04
C VAL A 188 2.75 -1.95 -4.14
N CYS A 189 4.08 -2.19 -4.18
CA CYS A 189 4.97 -1.62 -5.18
C CYS A 189 5.82 -2.69 -5.87
N LYS A 190 6.19 -2.42 -7.13
CA LYS A 190 7.29 -3.09 -7.83
C LYS A 190 8.46 -2.11 -7.89
N ILE A 191 9.59 -2.49 -7.32
CA ILE A 191 10.76 -1.64 -7.13
C ILE A 191 11.95 -2.25 -7.86
N SER A 192 12.51 -1.54 -8.83
CA SER A 192 13.75 -1.93 -9.48
C SER A 192 14.96 -1.64 -8.59
N ARG A 193 16.08 -2.31 -8.88
CA ARG A 193 17.33 -2.08 -8.16
C ARG A 193 17.82 -0.61 -8.24
N PRO A 194 17.77 0.08 -9.41
CA PRO A 194 18.12 1.50 -9.48
C PRO A 194 17.22 2.38 -8.62
N LEU A 195 15.89 2.22 -8.70
CA LEU A 195 14.97 3.00 -7.86
C LEU A 195 15.22 2.77 -6.38
N PHE A 196 15.47 1.52 -5.98
CA PHE A 196 15.79 1.20 -4.60
C PHE A 196 17.07 1.90 -4.12
N ALA A 197 18.11 1.94 -4.97
CA ALA A 197 19.36 2.66 -4.64
C ALA A 197 19.09 4.16 -4.41
N GLU A 198 18.30 4.81 -5.27
CA GLU A 198 17.91 6.22 -5.12
C GLU A 198 17.10 6.47 -3.83
N MET A 199 16.19 5.54 -3.47
CA MET A 199 15.46 5.62 -2.20
C MET A 199 16.41 5.50 -0.99
N ILE A 200 17.39 4.60 -1.04
CA ILE A 200 18.40 4.42 0.01
C ILE A 200 19.27 5.66 0.13
N ASP A 201 19.70 6.26 -0.97
CA ASP A 201 20.52 7.46 -0.98
C ASP A 201 19.75 8.64 -0.36
N ALA A 202 18.53 8.89 -0.80
CA ALA A 202 17.64 9.92 -0.24
C ALA A 202 17.40 9.75 1.28
N ALA A 203 17.27 8.48 1.74
CA ALA A 203 17.13 8.18 3.16
C ALA A 203 18.44 8.42 3.95
N THR A 204 19.56 7.98 3.40
CA THR A 204 20.88 8.01 4.08
C THR A 204 21.33 9.44 4.34
N GLU A 205 21.09 10.36 3.41
CA GLU A 205 21.36 11.79 3.58
C GLU A 205 20.61 12.38 4.79
N ARG A 206 19.44 11.86 5.12
CA ARG A 206 18.56 12.38 6.18
C ARG A 206 18.67 11.64 7.51
N PHE A 207 19.23 10.42 7.56
CA PHE A 207 19.33 9.61 8.78
C PHE A 207 20.16 10.25 9.89
N GLY A 208 21.09 11.15 9.54
CA GLY A 208 21.83 11.96 10.53
C GLY A 208 20.95 12.92 11.33
N ALA A 209 19.81 13.36 10.75
CA ALA A 209 18.86 14.28 11.37
C ALA A 209 17.63 13.57 11.91
N THR A 210 17.08 12.60 11.17
CA THR A 210 15.86 11.87 11.57
C THR A 210 15.80 10.48 10.93
N ARG A 211 15.24 9.51 11.65
CA ARG A 211 14.84 8.20 11.10
C ARG A 211 13.33 8.11 10.85
N HIS A 212 12.57 9.13 11.25
CA HIS A 212 11.11 9.20 11.06
C HIS A 212 10.79 9.63 9.62
N MET A 213 10.99 8.70 8.69
CA MET A 213 10.65 8.88 7.28
C MET A 213 9.84 7.68 6.82
N ASP A 214 8.81 7.96 6.03
CA ASP A 214 8.04 6.93 5.37
C ASP A 214 8.62 6.62 3.99
N TYR A 215 8.60 5.34 3.61
CA TYR A 215 9.20 4.93 2.34
C TYR A 215 8.42 5.48 1.16
N GLU A 216 7.09 5.57 1.29
CA GLU A 216 6.17 5.98 0.24
C GLU A 216 6.15 7.50 0.03
N THR A 217 5.86 8.27 1.07
CA THR A 217 5.64 9.73 0.96
C THR A 217 6.93 10.55 0.98
N ASP A 218 8.03 9.99 1.51
CA ASP A 218 9.33 10.69 1.57
C ASP A 218 10.30 10.20 0.50
N CYS A 219 10.72 8.93 0.56
CA CYS A 219 11.87 8.46 -0.21
C CYS A 219 11.49 7.99 -1.61
N LEU A 220 10.35 7.34 -1.77
CA LEU A 220 9.85 6.92 -3.09
C LEU A 220 9.47 8.14 -3.94
N VAL A 221 8.81 9.14 -3.37
CA VAL A 221 8.50 10.42 -4.04
C VAL A 221 9.78 11.15 -4.43
N ALA A 222 10.78 11.21 -3.54
CA ALA A 222 12.08 11.82 -3.86
C ALA A 222 12.77 11.10 -5.03
N ALA A 223 12.81 9.76 -5.01
CA ALA A 223 13.41 8.94 -6.06
C ALA A 223 12.62 9.01 -7.39
N ALA A 224 11.29 9.17 -7.33
CA ALA A 224 10.45 9.31 -8.53
C ALA A 224 10.74 10.59 -9.33
N ARG A 225 11.42 11.57 -8.75
CA ARG A 225 11.89 12.77 -9.47
C ARG A 225 13.06 12.46 -10.40
N LEU A 226 13.79 11.37 -10.15
CA LEU A 226 14.95 10.93 -10.93
C LEU A 226 14.61 9.74 -11.83
N THR A 227 13.80 8.82 -11.33
CA THR A 227 13.43 7.58 -12.02
C THR A 227 11.91 7.48 -12.20
N ARG A 228 11.47 7.09 -13.40
CA ARG A 228 10.04 6.94 -13.70
C ARG A 228 9.40 5.82 -12.90
N VAL A 229 8.25 6.12 -12.28
CA VAL A 229 7.44 5.18 -11.51
C VAL A 229 6.01 5.22 -12.04
N ALA A 230 5.55 4.14 -12.63
CA ALA A 230 4.19 4.05 -13.17
C ALA A 230 3.16 3.79 -12.05
N CYS A 231 1.99 4.39 -12.19
CA CYS A 231 0.90 4.31 -11.22
C CYS A 231 -0.38 3.77 -11.85
N PRO A 232 -0.45 2.45 -12.18
CA PRO A 232 -1.69 1.86 -12.69
C PRO A 232 -2.77 1.86 -11.62
N VAL A 233 -4.01 2.22 -12.02
CA VAL A 233 -5.20 2.21 -11.18
C VAL A 233 -6.00 0.93 -11.42
N VAL A 234 -6.43 0.27 -10.36
CA VAL A 234 -7.39 -0.84 -10.39
C VAL A 234 -8.62 -0.41 -9.59
N GLU A 235 -9.58 0.20 -10.27
CA GLU A 235 -10.75 0.85 -9.68
C GLU A 235 -11.57 -0.05 -8.76
N ASP A 236 -11.71 -1.32 -9.13
CA ASP A 236 -12.54 -2.32 -8.45
C ASP A 236 -11.71 -3.30 -7.61
N LEU A 237 -10.51 -2.92 -7.18
CA LEU A 237 -9.65 -3.75 -6.35
C LEU A 237 -10.30 -4.01 -4.99
N ILE A 238 -10.33 -5.26 -4.57
CA ILE A 238 -10.81 -5.63 -3.24
C ILE A 238 -9.62 -5.67 -2.28
N TRP A 239 -9.57 -4.68 -1.41
CA TRP A 239 -8.48 -4.54 -0.44
C TRP A 239 -8.86 -3.64 0.73
N CYS A 240 -8.11 -3.68 1.80
CA CYS A 240 -8.06 -2.68 2.86
C CYS A 240 -6.78 -2.80 3.68
N GLU A 241 -6.41 -1.72 4.33
CA GLU A 241 -5.42 -1.69 5.39
C GLU A 241 -6.09 -1.80 6.77
N ILE A 242 -5.37 -2.34 7.76
CA ILE A 242 -5.86 -2.45 9.13
C ILE A 242 -5.04 -1.53 10.03
N ASP A 243 -5.57 -0.36 10.30
CA ASP A 243 -4.94 0.64 11.15
C ASP A 243 -5.54 0.74 12.54
N ASP A 244 -6.83 0.54 12.64
CA ASP A 244 -7.59 0.64 13.90
C ASP A 244 -8.66 -0.44 14.03
N GLU A 245 -9.43 -0.41 15.12
CA GLU A 245 -10.49 -1.39 15.40
C GLU A 245 -11.66 -1.31 14.40
N SER A 246 -11.94 -0.15 13.81
CA SER A 246 -13.00 0.01 12.81
C SER A 246 -12.57 -0.61 11.48
N HIS A 247 -11.32 -0.40 11.08
CA HIS A 247 -10.72 -1.05 9.90
C HIS A 247 -10.68 -2.57 10.08
N LEU A 248 -10.29 -3.06 11.27
CA LEU A 248 -10.31 -4.49 11.57
C LEU A 248 -11.72 -5.10 11.49
N ALA A 249 -12.74 -4.39 12.01
CA ALA A 249 -14.12 -4.83 11.92
C ALA A 249 -14.64 -4.87 10.48
N ARG A 250 -14.34 -3.82 9.67
CA ARG A 250 -14.67 -3.76 8.24
C ARG A 250 -13.96 -4.86 7.46
N ALA A 251 -12.65 -5.02 7.70
CA ALA A 251 -11.86 -6.07 7.07
C ALA A 251 -12.49 -7.45 7.30
N ARG A 252 -12.84 -7.77 8.55
CA ARG A 252 -13.38 -9.07 8.92
C ARG A 252 -14.76 -9.35 8.34
N SER A 253 -15.64 -8.35 8.32
CA SER A 253 -17.06 -8.54 7.95
C SER A 253 -17.35 -8.31 6.47
N GLN A 254 -16.56 -7.51 5.76
CA GLN A 254 -16.86 -7.07 4.41
C GLN A 254 -15.78 -7.45 3.38
N ILE A 255 -14.51 -7.20 3.67
CA ILE A 255 -13.43 -7.35 2.69
C ILE A 255 -12.91 -8.79 2.66
N TYR A 256 -12.55 -9.33 3.82
CA TYR A 256 -11.92 -10.64 3.92
C TYR A 256 -12.75 -11.79 3.31
N PRO A 257 -14.08 -11.88 3.51
CA PRO A 257 -14.88 -12.92 2.86
C PRO A 257 -14.76 -12.89 1.34
N VAL A 258 -14.80 -11.69 0.72
CA VAL A 258 -14.70 -11.52 -0.73
C VAL A 258 -13.29 -11.86 -1.24
N VAL A 259 -12.25 -11.38 -0.54
CA VAL A 259 -10.86 -11.73 -0.85
C VAL A 259 -10.65 -13.24 -0.81
N ARG A 260 -11.24 -13.93 0.18
CA ARG A 260 -11.15 -15.40 0.27
C ARG A 260 -11.83 -16.11 -0.91
N GLU A 261 -12.96 -15.63 -1.37
CA GLU A 261 -13.63 -16.16 -2.56
C GLU A 261 -12.78 -15.99 -3.82
N THR A 262 -12.18 -14.80 -4.03
CA THR A 262 -11.28 -14.57 -5.17
C THR A 262 -10.03 -15.43 -5.12
N ASP A 263 -9.45 -15.65 -3.94
CA ASP A 263 -8.30 -16.55 -3.74
C ASP A 263 -8.63 -17.99 -4.12
N VAL A 264 -9.80 -18.48 -3.68
CA VAL A 264 -10.26 -19.84 -4.02
C VAL A 264 -10.46 -20.01 -5.52
N LEU A 265 -11.07 -19.02 -6.19
CA LEU A 265 -11.23 -19.00 -7.65
C LEU A 265 -9.88 -18.98 -8.38
N ALA A 266 -8.87 -18.33 -7.81
CA ALA A 266 -7.49 -18.34 -8.30
C ALA A 266 -6.72 -19.62 -7.98
N GLY A 267 -7.35 -20.61 -7.35
CA GLY A 267 -6.74 -21.91 -6.98
C GLY A 267 -5.87 -21.88 -5.73
N LEU A 268 -5.85 -20.75 -4.98
CA LEU A 268 -5.14 -20.66 -3.71
C LEU A 268 -5.93 -21.37 -2.61
N ARG A 269 -5.29 -22.34 -1.94
CA ARG A 269 -5.90 -23.08 -0.82
C ARG A 269 -5.23 -22.69 0.49
N PHE A 270 -6.01 -22.13 1.40
CA PHE A 270 -5.54 -21.72 2.73
C PHE A 270 -5.92 -22.73 3.82
N SER A 271 -6.89 -23.59 3.57
CA SER A 271 -7.28 -24.69 4.44
C SER A 271 -7.68 -25.92 3.61
N GLY A 272 -7.65 -27.12 4.22
CA GLY A 272 -7.96 -28.38 3.55
C GLY A 272 -9.45 -28.61 3.24
N ARG A 273 -10.35 -27.64 3.45
CA ARG A 273 -11.79 -27.77 3.15
C ARG A 273 -12.10 -27.39 1.70
N THR A 274 -12.93 -28.19 1.07
CA THR A 274 -13.40 -28.02 -0.31
C THR A 274 -14.28 -26.76 -0.42
N PRO A 275 -14.13 -25.92 -1.48
CA PRO A 275 -14.96 -24.75 -1.67
C PRO A 275 -16.41 -25.10 -1.98
N ALA A 276 -17.35 -24.23 -1.58
CA ALA A 276 -18.75 -24.29 -2.03
C ALA A 276 -18.83 -24.07 -3.55
N SER A 277 -19.91 -24.60 -4.17
CA SER A 277 -20.03 -24.63 -5.64
C SER A 277 -20.03 -23.25 -6.30
N PRO A 278 -19.55 -23.11 -7.56
CA PRO A 278 -19.43 -21.83 -8.29
C PRO A 278 -20.73 -21.02 -8.43
N GLN A 279 -21.90 -21.64 -8.25
CA GLN A 279 -23.20 -20.96 -8.39
C GLN A 279 -23.53 -20.00 -7.23
N ALA A 280 -22.93 -20.18 -6.05
CA ALA A 280 -23.11 -19.27 -4.92
C ALA A 280 -22.35 -17.95 -5.08
N VAL A 281 -21.31 -17.93 -5.93
CA VAL A 281 -20.39 -16.79 -6.10
C VAL A 281 -21.01 -15.68 -6.99
N MET A 282 -21.80 -16.07 -8.02
CA MET A 282 -22.42 -15.08 -8.93
C MET A 282 -23.50 -14.23 -8.25
N GLY A 283 -24.28 -14.82 -7.33
CA GLY A 283 -25.34 -14.08 -6.61
C GLY A 283 -24.80 -13.03 -5.62
N HIS A 284 -23.59 -13.23 -5.10
CA HIS A 284 -22.99 -12.31 -4.14
C HIS A 284 -22.32 -11.09 -4.81
N ARG A 285 -21.74 -11.27 -6.02
CA ARG A 285 -21.16 -10.14 -6.78
C ARG A 285 -22.21 -9.08 -7.15
N GLU A 286 -23.37 -9.49 -7.65
CA GLU A 286 -24.45 -8.55 -7.99
C GLU A 286 -24.99 -7.79 -6.75
N SER A 287 -24.99 -8.41 -5.57
CA SER A 287 -25.47 -7.75 -4.35
C SER A 287 -24.47 -6.73 -3.77
N ILE A 288 -23.17 -6.95 -3.96
CA ILE A 288 -22.11 -6.03 -3.48
C ILE A 288 -22.03 -4.82 -4.40
N ASP A 289 -22.06 -4.99 -5.72
CA ASP A 289 -22.13 -3.88 -6.67
C ASP A 289 -23.40 -3.02 -6.45
N THR A 290 -24.52 -3.63 -6.08
CA THR A 290 -25.77 -2.91 -5.78
C THR A 290 -25.68 -2.13 -4.46
N GLN A 291 -24.93 -2.61 -3.47
CA GLN A 291 -24.76 -1.91 -2.19
C GLN A 291 -23.71 -0.78 -2.27
N LEU A 292 -22.64 -0.97 -3.03
CA LEU A 292 -21.60 0.06 -3.23
C LEU A 292 -22.06 1.15 -4.21
N GLY A 293 -22.77 0.79 -5.27
CA GLY A 293 -23.25 1.74 -6.30
C GLY A 293 -24.47 2.60 -5.88
N ARG A 294 -25.18 2.30 -4.79
CA ARG A 294 -26.36 3.07 -4.34
C ARG A 294 -26.06 4.12 -3.27
N ARG A 295 -24.81 4.31 -2.83
CA ARG A 295 -24.45 5.35 -1.87
C ARG A 295 -23.87 6.63 -2.47
N SER A 296 -23.65 6.70 -3.77
CA SER A 296 -23.40 7.96 -4.46
C SER A 296 -24.68 8.38 -5.18
N ILE A 297 -25.22 9.51 -4.81
CA ILE A 297 -26.32 10.32 -5.37
C ILE A 297 -27.53 10.36 -4.41
N SER A 298 -27.47 11.27 -3.46
CA SER A 298 -28.57 12.19 -3.07
C SER A 298 -28.11 13.12 -1.95
N ALA A 299 -27.27 14.09 -2.28
CA ALA A 299 -27.28 15.36 -1.59
C ALA A 299 -28.03 16.35 -2.50
N LYS A 300 -29.33 16.44 -2.32
CA LYS A 300 -30.13 17.54 -2.87
C LYS A 300 -29.63 18.84 -2.23
N PHE A 301 -29.09 19.70 -3.05
CA PHE A 301 -28.92 21.11 -2.76
C PHE A 301 -30.31 21.74 -2.62
N GLU A 302 -30.79 21.94 -1.42
CA GLU A 302 -31.78 22.96 -1.13
C GLU A 302 -31.06 24.30 -1.03
N ARG A 303 -31.38 25.17 -2.00
CA ARG A 303 -30.96 26.59 -1.97
C ARG A 303 -31.89 27.31 -1.02
N ASP A 304 -31.43 27.59 0.18
CA ASP A 304 -32.07 28.61 1.02
C ASP A 304 -31.59 30.00 0.56
N THR A 305 -32.58 30.71 0.03
CA THR A 305 -32.49 32.13 -0.31
C THR A 305 -32.49 32.95 0.98
N CYS A 306 -31.36 33.46 1.41
CA CYS A 306 -31.29 34.49 2.43
C CYS A 306 -31.46 35.88 1.83
N ASN A 307 -32.56 36.55 2.23
CA ASN A 307 -32.87 37.94 1.97
C ASN A 307 -32.15 38.83 3.01
N PRO A 308 -31.62 40.00 2.63
CA PRO A 308 -30.86 40.86 3.56
C PRO A 308 -31.76 41.88 4.24
N THR A 309 -31.74 41.95 5.56
CA THR A 309 -32.25 43.10 6.32
C THR A 309 -31.24 43.62 7.33
N GLN A 310 -31.20 44.88 7.37
CA GLN A 310 -30.31 45.93 7.86
C GLN A 310 -29.98 45.97 9.38
N PRO A 311 -29.10 46.92 9.84
CA PRO A 311 -28.22 46.83 11.00
C PRO A 311 -28.80 47.47 12.27
N GLY A 312 -28.38 46.94 13.42
CA GLY A 312 -28.82 47.50 14.72
C GLY A 312 -27.70 47.49 15.79
N LYS A 313 -27.10 48.68 15.96
CA LYS A 313 -26.58 49.30 17.21
C LYS A 313 -25.77 48.46 18.21
N SER A 314 -24.52 48.86 18.35
CA SER A 314 -23.71 48.80 19.59
C SER A 314 -24.41 49.47 20.80
N PRO A 315 -24.12 49.05 22.04
CA PRO A 315 -23.26 49.94 22.83
C PRO A 315 -22.30 49.17 23.81
N GLY A 316 -21.19 49.78 24.08
CA GLY A 316 -20.78 50.29 25.37
C GLY A 316 -19.47 49.71 25.88
N MET A 317 -18.43 50.49 25.82
CA MET A 317 -17.19 50.34 26.57
C MET A 317 -17.41 50.16 28.06
N ASN A 318 -16.54 49.40 28.72
CA ASN A 318 -16.05 49.79 30.04
C ASN A 318 -14.58 49.36 30.24
N GLU A 319 -13.78 50.35 30.63
CA GLU A 319 -12.38 50.30 31.01
C GLU A 319 -12.20 49.73 32.44
N GLY A 320 -11.00 49.27 32.71
CA GLY A 320 -10.40 49.31 34.05
C GLY A 320 -9.99 47.93 34.59
N GLN A 321 -8.80 47.58 34.75
CA GLN A 321 -7.74 47.97 35.62
C GLN A 321 -6.52 47.04 35.48
N ARG A 322 -5.39 47.64 35.48
CA ARG A 322 -4.05 47.08 35.69
C ARG A 322 -3.95 46.54 37.14
N GLU A 323 -3.21 45.46 37.30
CA GLU A 323 -2.22 45.43 38.39
C GLU A 323 -1.08 44.42 38.12
N GLN A 324 0.07 44.83 38.62
CA GLN A 324 1.43 44.36 38.39
C GLN A 324 1.78 43.21 39.37
N GLN A 325 2.57 42.34 38.92
CA GLN A 325 3.79 41.68 39.46
C GLN A 325 3.94 41.52 40.99
N PRO A 326 4.80 40.57 41.48
CA PRO A 326 6.17 40.33 41.08
C PRO A 326 6.45 38.96 40.40
#